data_c7262aa0f5af39983239ea951ce39cdf
#
_entry.id   c7262aa0f5af39983239ea951ce39cdf
#
_cell.length_a   1.000
_cell.length_b   1.000
_cell.length_c   1.000
_cell.angle_alpha   90.00
_cell.angle_beta   90.00
_cell.angle_gamma   90.00
#
_symmetry.space_group_name_H-M   'P 1'
#
loop_
_entity.id
_entity.type
_entity.pdbx_description
1 polymer ?
#
loop_
_entity_poly.entity_id
_entity_poly.type
_entity_poly.pdbx_seq_one_letter_code
_entity_poly.pdbx_strand_id
1 'polypeptide(L)'
;HMELPAQNKTTKYEHLIPQIAAVEQTDDIDGMLILLNTVGGDVEAGLAIAELIAGMKKPTVSLVLGGGHSIGVPLAVAAKKSFIAVSAAMTIHPVRMNGTIIAVPQAFEYLAKIQERIVDFITSHSHITAERLQQLMRETGQLTADVGTVISGNQAAALGLIDEVGTLSDALEALYTMIGEQKMQKRDGK
;
A
#
# COMPACT_ATOMS: atom_id res chain seq x y z
N HIS A 1 7.94 -6.07 -29.50
CA HIS A 1 7.97 -6.39 -28.08
C HIS A 1 6.84 -7.36 -27.81
N MET A 2 7.20 -8.62 -27.51
CA MET A 2 6.23 -9.62 -27.06
C MET A 2 5.97 -9.32 -25.59
N GLU A 3 4.81 -8.72 -25.30
CA GLU A 3 4.40 -8.57 -23.90
C GLU A 3 4.08 -9.95 -23.33
N LEU A 4 4.72 -10.29 -22.22
CA LEU A 4 4.38 -11.49 -21.48
C LEU A 4 2.92 -11.38 -21.02
N PRO A 5 2.13 -12.47 -21.10
CA PRO A 5 0.77 -12.49 -20.58
C PRO A 5 0.76 -11.96 -19.13
N ALA A 6 -0.29 -11.22 -18.78
CA ALA A 6 -0.44 -10.63 -17.42
C ALA A 6 -0.26 -11.69 -16.31
N GLN A 7 -0.71 -12.91 -16.55
CA GLN A 7 -0.57 -14.07 -15.64
C GLN A 7 0.88 -14.39 -15.28
N ASN A 8 1.84 -14.07 -16.15
CA ASN A 8 3.27 -14.33 -15.91
C ASN A 8 3.98 -13.18 -15.19
N LYS A 9 3.29 -12.06 -14.99
CA LYS A 9 3.82 -10.86 -14.30
C LYS A 9 3.20 -10.63 -12.93
N THR A 10 2.28 -11.48 -12.48
CA THR A 10 1.57 -11.31 -11.22
C THR A 10 2.36 -11.88 -10.05
N THR A 11 2.46 -11.08 -8.99
CA THR A 11 2.87 -11.57 -7.68
C THR A 11 1.69 -12.26 -7.02
N LYS A 12 1.89 -13.51 -6.58
CA LYS A 12 0.85 -14.29 -5.94
C LYS A 12 0.88 -14.11 -4.44
N TYR A 13 -0.25 -13.70 -3.87
CA TYR A 13 -0.33 -13.42 -2.44
C TYR A 13 -0.06 -14.66 -1.58
N GLU A 14 -0.43 -15.85 -2.03
CA GLU A 14 -0.13 -17.12 -1.36
C GLU A 14 1.38 -17.42 -1.25
N HIS A 15 2.21 -16.75 -2.04
CA HIS A 15 3.66 -16.82 -1.91
C HIS A 15 4.20 -15.77 -0.92
N LEU A 16 3.58 -14.59 -0.84
CA LEU A 16 4.02 -13.51 0.06
C LEU A 16 3.60 -13.74 1.50
N ILE A 17 2.41 -14.25 1.75
CA ILE A 17 1.89 -14.48 3.10
C ILE A 17 2.87 -15.30 3.96
N PRO A 18 3.33 -16.48 3.53
CA PRO A 18 4.27 -17.27 4.32
C PRO A 18 5.64 -16.58 4.49
N GLN A 19 6.09 -15.80 3.51
CA GLN A 19 7.35 -15.04 3.63
C GLN A 19 7.25 -13.94 4.68
N ILE A 20 6.17 -13.16 4.68
CA ILE A 20 5.94 -12.11 5.70
C ILE A 20 5.81 -12.74 7.09
N ALA A 21 5.07 -13.84 7.21
CA ALA A 21 4.96 -14.57 8.47
C ALA A 21 6.32 -15.12 8.94
N ALA A 22 7.15 -15.64 8.03
CA ALA A 22 8.49 -16.09 8.35
C ALA A 22 9.40 -14.94 8.83
N VAL A 23 9.32 -13.76 8.19
CA VAL A 23 10.04 -12.57 8.65
C VAL A 23 9.64 -12.21 10.07
N GLU A 24 8.36 -12.20 10.40
CA GLU A 24 7.87 -11.87 11.76
C GLU A 24 8.34 -12.90 12.80
N GLN A 25 8.41 -14.20 12.45
CA GLN A 25 8.75 -15.29 13.36
C GLN A 25 10.25 -15.53 13.54
N THR A 26 11.08 -15.14 12.60
CA THR A 26 12.52 -15.48 12.56
C THR A 26 13.33 -14.49 13.39
N ASP A 27 14.03 -14.95 14.41
CA ASP A 27 14.84 -14.10 15.31
C ASP A 27 16.04 -13.45 14.61
N ASP A 28 16.53 -14.03 13.52
CA ASP A 28 17.66 -13.52 12.74
C ASP A 28 17.31 -12.33 11.84
N ILE A 29 16.02 -12.00 11.70
CA ILE A 29 15.54 -10.87 10.89
C ILE A 29 14.98 -9.80 11.82
N ASP A 30 15.59 -8.63 11.82
CA ASP A 30 15.23 -7.53 12.70
C ASP A 30 14.13 -6.59 12.15
N GLY A 31 13.90 -6.56 10.84
CA GLY A 31 12.91 -5.70 10.20
C GLY A 31 12.72 -6.02 8.72
N MET A 32 11.82 -5.31 8.04
CA MET A 32 11.48 -5.58 6.65
C MET A 32 11.37 -4.28 5.84
N LEU A 33 12.05 -4.24 4.70
CA LEU A 33 11.88 -3.23 3.66
C LEU A 33 10.99 -3.77 2.55
N ILE A 34 9.92 -3.06 2.23
CA ILE A 34 8.96 -3.39 1.18
C ILE A 34 9.19 -2.47 -0.01
N LEU A 35 9.68 -3.01 -1.12
CA LEU A 35 9.84 -2.27 -2.38
C LEU A 35 8.60 -2.47 -3.25
N LEU A 36 7.93 -1.37 -3.60
CA LEU A 36 6.68 -1.39 -4.34
C LEU A 36 6.84 -0.81 -5.75
N ASN A 37 6.41 -1.59 -6.73
CA ASN A 37 6.19 -1.17 -8.10
C ASN A 37 5.03 -2.00 -8.66
N THR A 38 3.81 -1.51 -8.52
CA THR A 38 2.60 -2.28 -8.84
C THR A 38 1.54 -1.43 -9.52
N VAL A 39 0.81 -2.04 -10.43
CA VAL A 39 -0.39 -1.48 -11.06
C VAL A 39 -1.66 -1.74 -10.25
N GLY A 40 -1.56 -2.48 -9.16
CA GLY A 40 -2.68 -2.94 -8.36
C GLY A 40 -3.06 -4.40 -8.65
N GLY A 41 -4.25 -4.80 -8.31
CA GLY A 41 -4.72 -6.17 -8.47
C GLY A 41 -5.96 -6.49 -7.66
N ASP A 42 -6.05 -7.73 -7.18
CA ASP A 42 -7.15 -8.20 -6.34
C ASP A 42 -7.18 -7.49 -4.99
N VAL A 43 -8.35 -6.98 -4.63
CA VAL A 43 -8.54 -6.17 -3.41
C VAL A 43 -8.37 -7.00 -2.15
N GLU A 44 -8.95 -8.20 -2.09
CA GLU A 44 -8.88 -9.04 -0.89
C GLU A 44 -7.46 -9.55 -0.66
N ALA A 45 -6.75 -9.93 -1.73
CA ALA A 45 -5.34 -10.31 -1.65
C ALA A 45 -4.46 -9.15 -1.18
N GLY A 46 -4.68 -7.96 -1.73
CA GLY A 46 -3.91 -6.77 -1.34
C GLY A 46 -4.16 -6.32 0.08
N LEU A 47 -5.41 -6.28 0.54
CA LEU A 47 -5.74 -5.97 1.93
C LEU A 47 -5.18 -7.02 2.90
N ALA A 48 -5.24 -8.31 2.56
CA ALA A 48 -4.66 -9.36 3.41
C ALA A 48 -3.15 -9.17 3.62
N ILE A 49 -2.42 -8.80 2.57
CA ILE A 49 -0.98 -8.50 2.67
C ILE A 49 -0.76 -7.20 3.47
N ALA A 50 -1.56 -6.17 3.24
CA ALA A 50 -1.46 -4.90 3.95
C ALA A 50 -1.69 -5.07 5.46
N GLU A 51 -2.71 -5.84 5.86
CA GLU A 51 -2.98 -6.17 7.25
C GLU A 51 -1.84 -6.96 7.90
N LEU A 52 -1.23 -7.92 7.17
CA LEU A 52 -0.06 -8.64 7.68
C LEU A 52 1.10 -7.69 7.95
N ILE A 53 1.39 -6.76 7.03
CA ILE A 53 2.47 -5.78 7.18
C ILE A 53 2.18 -4.85 8.35
N ALA A 54 0.97 -4.30 8.43
CA ALA A 54 0.56 -3.38 9.48
C ALA A 54 0.60 -4.02 10.88
N GLY A 55 0.22 -5.31 10.97
CA GLY A 55 0.24 -6.09 12.20
C GLY A 55 1.63 -6.53 12.67
N MET A 56 2.70 -6.33 11.90
CA MET A 56 4.05 -6.75 12.30
C MET A 56 4.55 -5.98 13.51
N LYS A 57 5.15 -6.70 14.46
CA LYS A 57 5.86 -6.10 15.61
C LYS A 57 7.22 -5.56 15.22
N LYS A 58 7.88 -6.21 14.27
CA LYS A 58 9.17 -5.78 13.74
C LYS A 58 9.07 -4.46 12.99
N PRO A 59 10.13 -3.65 12.93
CA PRO A 59 10.21 -2.47 12.08
C PRO A 59 9.93 -2.80 10.62
N THR A 60 9.08 -1.99 10.00
CA THR A 60 8.73 -2.11 8.57
C THR A 60 8.82 -0.75 7.90
N VAL A 61 9.41 -0.72 6.72
CA VAL A 61 9.49 0.48 5.87
C VAL A 61 9.02 0.11 4.48
N SER A 62 8.21 0.93 3.85
CA SER A 62 7.82 0.80 2.45
C SER A 62 8.50 1.87 1.60
N LEU A 63 8.79 1.53 0.34
CA LEU A 63 9.29 2.47 -0.67
C LEU A 63 8.58 2.21 -2.00
N VAL A 64 7.81 3.18 -2.47
CA VAL A 64 7.21 3.17 -3.81
C VAL A 64 8.24 3.68 -4.81
N LEU A 65 8.69 2.81 -5.74
CA LEU A 65 9.76 3.12 -6.71
C LEU A 65 9.23 3.64 -8.05
N GLY A 66 8.18 3.06 -8.59
CA GLY A 66 7.58 3.45 -9.87
C GLY A 66 6.09 3.71 -9.72
N GLY A 67 5.31 2.64 -9.61
CA GLY A 67 3.87 2.72 -9.41
C GLY A 67 3.42 2.17 -8.06
N GLY A 68 2.51 2.90 -7.39
CA GLY A 68 1.77 2.41 -6.22
C GLY A 68 0.28 2.55 -6.48
N HIS A 69 -0.22 1.89 -7.55
CA HIS A 69 -1.54 2.16 -8.08
C HIS A 69 -2.63 1.27 -7.44
N SER A 70 -3.85 1.82 -7.29
CA SER A 70 -5.02 1.06 -6.86
C SER A 70 -4.80 0.39 -5.48
N ILE A 71 -4.91 -0.93 -5.37
CA ILE A 71 -4.65 -1.67 -4.11
C ILE A 71 -3.17 -1.58 -3.67
N GLY A 72 -2.29 -1.05 -4.50
CA GLY A 72 -0.93 -0.67 -4.11
C GLY A 72 -0.89 0.47 -3.09
N VAL A 73 -1.93 1.30 -3.00
CA VAL A 73 -2.02 2.39 -2.02
C VAL A 73 -2.08 1.87 -0.58
N PRO A 74 -3.01 0.97 -0.20
CA PRO A 74 -2.97 0.32 1.11
C PRO A 74 -1.64 -0.37 1.42
N LEU A 75 -1.04 -1.05 0.44
CA LEU A 75 0.26 -1.72 0.64
C LEU A 75 1.38 -0.72 0.96
N ALA A 76 1.34 0.47 0.34
CA ALA A 76 2.34 1.51 0.58
C ALA A 76 2.26 2.10 1.99
N VAL A 77 1.05 2.28 2.53
CA VAL A 77 0.83 2.88 3.85
C VAL A 77 0.84 1.86 4.99
N ALA A 78 0.87 0.56 4.69
CA ALA A 78 0.82 -0.50 5.71
C ALA A 78 2.07 -0.60 6.57
N ALA A 79 3.22 -0.12 6.10
CA ALA A 79 4.46 -0.12 6.86
C ALA A 79 4.46 0.98 7.94
N LYS A 80 5.26 0.81 8.99
CA LYS A 80 5.41 1.81 10.07
C LYS A 80 6.01 3.14 9.61
N LYS A 81 6.73 3.12 8.48
CA LYS A 81 7.23 4.31 7.79
C LYS A 81 7.16 4.10 6.30
N SER A 82 6.69 5.09 5.57
CA SER A 82 6.47 5.01 4.12
C SER A 82 7.28 6.07 3.36
N PHE A 83 7.87 5.64 2.25
CA PHE A 83 8.61 6.49 1.32
C PHE A 83 8.09 6.34 -0.11
N ILE A 84 8.26 7.37 -0.90
CA ILE A 84 7.98 7.36 -2.33
C ILE A 84 9.09 8.06 -3.10
N ALA A 85 9.54 7.45 -4.20
CA ALA A 85 10.51 8.08 -5.08
C ALA A 85 9.91 9.31 -5.78
N VAL A 86 10.72 10.33 -6.05
CA VAL A 86 10.27 11.59 -6.65
C VAL A 86 9.57 11.41 -8.01
N SER A 87 10.00 10.41 -8.80
CA SER A 87 9.42 10.07 -10.11
C SER A 87 8.28 9.07 -10.05
N ALA A 88 8.00 8.51 -8.86
CA ALA A 88 6.91 7.57 -8.70
C ALA A 88 5.55 8.26 -8.72
N ALA A 89 4.52 7.47 -9.03
CA ALA A 89 3.14 7.94 -9.06
C ALA A 89 2.20 6.94 -8.39
N MET A 90 1.09 7.45 -7.88
CA MET A 90 0.03 6.65 -7.29
C MET A 90 -1.30 6.97 -7.98
N THR A 91 -2.08 5.95 -8.31
CA THR A 91 -3.44 6.13 -8.83
C THR A 91 -4.44 5.76 -7.75
N ILE A 92 -5.29 6.72 -7.42
CA ILE A 92 -6.36 6.61 -6.42
C ILE A 92 -7.68 6.61 -7.17
N HIS A 93 -8.44 5.53 -7.08
CA HIS A 93 -9.72 5.38 -7.78
C HIS A 93 -10.70 4.52 -6.97
N PRO A 94 -12.01 4.59 -7.24
CA PRO A 94 -13.01 3.73 -6.59
C PRO A 94 -12.79 2.25 -6.92
N VAL A 95 -13.33 1.38 -6.08
CA VAL A 95 -13.36 -0.07 -6.35
C VAL A 95 -14.10 -0.33 -7.66
N ARG A 96 -13.54 -1.22 -8.47
CA ARG A 96 -14.10 -1.64 -9.75
C ARG A 96 -14.46 -3.11 -9.72
N MET A 97 -15.51 -3.46 -10.40
CA MET A 97 -15.91 -4.84 -10.64
C MET A 97 -16.14 -5.06 -12.12
N ASN A 98 -15.54 -6.11 -12.66
CA ASN A 98 -15.79 -6.57 -14.02
C ASN A 98 -16.62 -7.85 -13.96
N GLY A 99 -17.70 -7.93 -14.73
CA GLY A 99 -18.53 -9.13 -14.82
C GLY A 99 -20.01 -8.83 -14.95
N THR A 100 -20.83 -9.88 -14.94
CA THR A 100 -22.29 -9.78 -14.96
C THR A 100 -22.81 -9.52 -13.56
N ILE A 101 -23.58 -8.45 -13.40
CA ILE A 101 -24.23 -8.10 -12.15
C ILE A 101 -25.67 -8.65 -12.19
N ILE A 102 -25.98 -9.64 -11.32
CA ILE A 102 -27.29 -10.28 -11.26
C ILE A 102 -28.21 -9.56 -10.24
N ALA A 103 -27.66 -9.11 -9.12
CA ALA A 103 -28.40 -8.46 -8.03
C ALA A 103 -27.82 -7.05 -7.80
N VAL A 104 -28.33 -6.06 -8.53
CA VAL A 104 -27.78 -4.70 -8.55
C VAL A 104 -27.72 -4.03 -7.17
N PRO A 105 -28.77 -4.02 -6.34
CA PRO A 105 -28.71 -3.39 -5.02
C PRO A 105 -27.64 -4.04 -4.11
N GLN A 106 -27.61 -5.37 -4.06
CA GLN A 106 -26.67 -6.12 -3.22
C GLN A 106 -25.21 -5.96 -3.72
N ALA A 107 -25.01 -5.91 -5.04
CA ALA A 107 -23.68 -5.64 -5.62
C ALA A 107 -23.20 -4.23 -5.26
N PHE A 108 -24.07 -3.23 -5.30
CA PHE A 108 -23.73 -1.86 -4.90
C PHE A 108 -23.37 -1.79 -3.41
N GLU A 109 -24.17 -2.38 -2.54
CA GLU A 109 -23.88 -2.44 -1.09
C GLU A 109 -22.55 -3.16 -0.79
N TYR A 110 -22.27 -4.25 -1.50
CA TYR A 110 -21.04 -5.00 -1.36
C TYR A 110 -19.83 -4.16 -1.76
N LEU A 111 -19.88 -3.50 -2.93
CA LEU A 111 -18.81 -2.63 -3.39
C LEU A 111 -18.60 -1.42 -2.48
N ALA A 112 -19.70 -0.85 -1.94
CA ALA A 112 -19.61 0.24 -0.99
C ALA A 112 -18.86 -0.17 0.30
N LYS A 113 -19.16 -1.36 0.84
CA LYS A 113 -18.46 -1.92 2.01
C LYS A 113 -16.96 -2.19 1.73
N ILE A 114 -16.62 -2.70 0.55
CA ILE A 114 -15.22 -2.88 0.17
C ILE A 114 -14.51 -1.52 0.08
N GLN A 115 -15.16 -0.53 -0.54
CA GLN A 115 -14.66 0.83 -0.64
C GLN A 115 -14.39 1.45 0.74
N GLU A 116 -15.32 1.29 1.68
CA GLU A 116 -15.19 1.76 3.06
C GLU A 116 -13.99 1.11 3.76
N ARG A 117 -13.84 -0.22 3.68
CA ARG A 117 -12.67 -0.94 4.23
C ARG A 117 -11.33 -0.39 3.72
N ILE A 118 -11.25 -0.08 2.42
CA ILE A 118 -10.03 0.49 1.82
C ILE A 118 -9.77 1.90 2.38
N VAL A 119 -10.81 2.75 2.44
CA VAL A 119 -10.69 4.10 2.98
C VAL A 119 -10.24 4.07 4.43
N ASP A 120 -10.90 3.25 5.26
CA ASP A 120 -10.59 3.10 6.68
C ASP A 120 -9.16 2.61 6.90
N PHE A 121 -8.72 1.60 6.13
CA PHE A 121 -7.35 1.11 6.22
C PHE A 121 -6.33 2.21 5.89
N ILE A 122 -6.51 2.91 4.77
CA ILE A 122 -5.58 3.97 4.33
C ILE A 122 -5.52 5.09 5.36
N THR A 123 -6.66 5.57 5.85
CA THR A 123 -6.71 6.69 6.79
C THR A 123 -6.23 6.32 8.20
N SER A 124 -6.33 5.06 8.58
CA SER A 124 -5.77 4.57 9.85
C SER A 124 -4.24 4.39 9.82
N HIS A 125 -3.64 4.34 8.63
CA HIS A 125 -2.21 4.09 8.43
C HIS A 125 -1.48 5.23 7.69
N SER A 126 -2.12 6.40 7.57
CA SER A 126 -1.54 7.60 6.95
C SER A 126 -2.11 8.86 7.58
N HIS A 127 -1.67 10.02 7.14
CA HIS A 127 -2.15 11.32 7.63
C HIS A 127 -3.20 11.96 6.71
N ILE A 128 -3.58 11.31 5.61
CA ILE A 128 -4.62 11.82 4.71
C ILE A 128 -6.01 11.68 5.36
N THR A 129 -6.88 12.69 5.18
CA THR A 129 -8.25 12.59 5.70
C THR A 129 -9.13 11.76 4.78
N ALA A 130 -10.18 11.13 5.34
CA ALA A 130 -11.15 10.34 4.58
C ALA A 130 -11.84 11.18 3.48
N GLU A 131 -12.19 12.43 3.80
CA GLU A 131 -12.82 13.35 2.85
C GLU A 131 -11.89 13.61 1.66
N ARG A 132 -10.61 13.88 1.92
CA ARG A 132 -9.64 14.16 0.85
C ARG A 132 -9.38 12.92 0.00
N LEU A 133 -9.22 11.77 0.62
CA LEU A 133 -9.04 10.50 -0.09
C LEU A 133 -10.25 10.19 -0.98
N GLN A 134 -11.47 10.32 -0.45
CA GLN A 134 -12.69 10.11 -1.22
C GLN A 134 -12.88 11.14 -2.34
N GLN A 135 -12.45 12.39 -2.13
CA GLN A 135 -12.45 13.40 -3.18
C GLN A 135 -11.54 12.97 -4.34
N LEU A 136 -10.30 12.57 -4.06
CA LEU A 136 -9.35 12.06 -5.08
C LEU A 136 -9.91 10.85 -5.83
N MET A 137 -10.61 9.97 -5.15
CA MET A 137 -11.27 8.81 -5.79
C MET A 137 -12.37 9.22 -6.78
N ARG A 138 -13.05 10.33 -6.55
CA ARG A 138 -14.22 10.79 -7.35
C ARG A 138 -13.87 11.80 -8.43
N GLU A 139 -12.65 12.31 -8.48
CA GLU A 139 -12.23 13.27 -9.49
C GLU A 139 -12.34 12.66 -10.89
N THR A 140 -12.78 13.49 -11.86
CA THR A 140 -12.93 13.11 -13.26
C THR A 140 -12.01 13.96 -14.13
N GLY A 141 -11.59 13.43 -15.28
CA GLY A 141 -10.80 14.17 -16.26
C GLY A 141 -9.29 13.96 -16.20
N GLN A 142 -8.76 13.27 -15.19
CA GLN A 142 -7.35 12.90 -15.14
C GLN A 142 -7.06 11.52 -15.74
N LEU A 143 -8.00 10.59 -15.63
CA LEU A 143 -7.92 9.28 -16.26
C LEU A 143 -8.76 9.29 -17.55
N THR A 144 -8.16 8.91 -18.65
CA THR A 144 -8.74 9.05 -20.01
C THR A 144 -10.04 8.27 -20.23
N ALA A 145 -10.34 7.29 -19.38
CA ALA A 145 -11.53 6.44 -19.50
C ALA A 145 -12.16 6.08 -18.15
N ASP A 146 -11.85 6.84 -17.08
CA ASP A 146 -12.26 6.42 -15.73
C ASP A 146 -12.30 7.58 -14.71
N VAL A 147 -12.81 7.25 -13.53
CA VAL A 147 -12.87 8.13 -12.35
C VAL A 147 -11.65 7.86 -11.46
N GLY A 148 -11.03 8.89 -10.94
CA GLY A 148 -9.89 8.83 -10.04
C GLY A 148 -8.80 9.82 -10.38
N THR A 149 -7.77 9.85 -9.56
CA THR A 149 -6.66 10.80 -9.62
C THR A 149 -5.33 10.08 -9.69
N VAL A 150 -4.41 10.59 -10.51
CA VAL A 150 -2.99 10.22 -10.49
C VAL A 150 -2.24 11.31 -9.75
N ILE A 151 -1.55 10.95 -8.68
CA ILE A 151 -0.71 11.87 -7.89
C ILE A 151 0.77 11.49 -8.01
N SER A 152 1.62 12.49 -8.08
CA SER A 152 3.09 12.33 -8.04
C SER A 152 3.58 12.03 -6.62
N GLY A 153 4.84 11.58 -6.49
CA GLY A 153 5.46 11.37 -5.19
C GLY A 153 5.40 12.58 -4.27
N ASN A 154 5.70 13.78 -4.80
CA ASN A 154 5.59 15.03 -4.03
C ASN A 154 4.16 15.32 -3.56
N GLN A 155 3.17 15.06 -4.40
CA GLN A 155 1.76 15.23 -4.02
C GLN A 155 1.33 14.22 -2.98
N ALA A 156 1.78 12.96 -3.09
CA ALA A 156 1.46 11.93 -2.11
C ALA A 156 1.98 12.29 -0.70
N ALA A 157 3.20 12.79 -0.61
CA ALA A 157 3.75 13.27 0.66
C ALA A 157 3.05 14.54 1.17
N ALA A 158 2.80 15.52 0.29
CA ALA A 158 2.13 16.77 0.67
C ALA A 158 0.68 16.55 1.17
N LEU A 159 0.01 15.51 0.66
CA LEU A 159 -1.33 15.11 1.10
C LEU A 159 -1.34 14.29 2.40
N GLY A 160 -0.17 13.91 2.91
CA GLY A 160 -0.04 13.02 4.05
C GLY A 160 -0.44 11.57 3.75
N LEU A 161 -0.49 11.18 2.49
CA LEU A 161 -0.73 9.79 2.10
C LEU A 161 0.51 8.92 2.31
N ILE A 162 1.67 9.44 1.96
CA ILE A 162 2.99 8.85 2.21
C ILE A 162 3.77 9.78 3.12
N ASP A 163 4.59 9.27 4.03
CA ASP A 163 5.29 10.10 5.00
C ASP A 163 6.32 11.01 4.35
N GLU A 164 7.15 10.48 3.45
CA GLU A 164 8.25 11.24 2.87
C GLU A 164 8.55 10.86 1.41
N VAL A 165 9.03 11.85 0.65
CA VAL A 165 9.71 11.58 -0.62
C VAL A 165 11.14 11.19 -0.30
N GLY A 166 11.59 10.03 -0.81
CA GLY A 166 12.93 9.55 -0.49
C GLY A 166 13.43 8.47 -1.45
N THR A 167 14.66 8.09 -1.20
CA THR A 167 15.41 7.09 -1.97
C THR A 167 15.49 5.76 -1.21
N LEU A 168 16.13 4.76 -1.82
CA LEU A 168 16.43 3.50 -1.13
C LEU A 168 17.33 3.73 0.10
N SER A 169 18.28 4.66 0.02
CA SER A 169 19.18 4.97 1.13
C SER A 169 18.40 5.55 2.32
N ASP A 170 17.47 6.47 2.07
CA ASP A 170 16.65 7.08 3.11
C ASP A 170 15.75 6.03 3.78
N ALA A 171 15.14 5.15 2.98
CA ALA A 171 14.30 4.06 3.49
C ALA A 171 15.09 3.04 4.33
N LEU A 172 16.33 2.71 3.93
CA LEU A 172 17.21 1.83 4.69
C LEU A 172 17.68 2.49 5.99
N GLU A 173 18.05 3.77 5.96
CA GLU A 173 18.45 4.52 7.15
C GLU A 173 17.32 4.57 8.19
N ALA A 174 16.09 4.87 7.73
CA ALA A 174 14.91 4.83 8.60
C ALA A 174 14.69 3.43 9.20
N LEU A 175 14.80 2.37 8.40
CA LEU A 175 14.65 1.01 8.89
C LEU A 175 15.70 0.65 9.94
N TYR A 176 16.97 0.95 9.70
CA TYR A 176 18.04 0.68 10.67
C TYR A 176 17.90 1.48 11.96
N THR A 177 17.45 2.73 11.87
CA THR A 177 17.14 3.56 13.04
C THR A 177 16.05 2.91 13.89
N MET A 178 14.93 2.53 13.30
CA MET A 178 13.81 1.86 13.99
C MET A 178 14.24 0.52 14.62
N ILE A 179 15.10 -0.26 13.95
CA ILE A 179 15.66 -1.50 14.50
C ILE A 179 16.51 -1.21 15.73
N GLY A 180 17.36 -0.19 15.66
CA GLY A 180 18.20 0.24 16.78
C GLY A 180 17.37 0.65 18.01
N GLU A 181 16.37 1.48 17.80
CA GLU A 181 15.43 1.94 18.86
C GLU A 181 14.69 0.75 19.51
N GLN A 182 14.17 -0.17 18.71
CA GLN A 182 13.48 -1.35 19.23
C GLN A 182 14.39 -2.24 20.06
N LYS A 183 15.67 -2.40 19.66
CA LYS A 183 16.66 -3.17 20.42
C LYS A 183 17.01 -2.51 21.75
N MET A 184 17.11 -1.17 21.80
CA MET A 184 17.34 -0.43 23.04
C MET A 184 16.16 -0.60 24.00
N GLN A 185 14.92 -0.39 23.53
CA GLN A 185 13.72 -0.57 24.38
C GLN A 185 13.61 -1.98 24.98
N LYS A 186 13.98 -3.02 24.23
CA LYS A 186 13.99 -4.40 24.73
C LYS A 186 15.07 -4.66 25.80
N ARG A 187 16.15 -3.87 25.80
CA ARG A 187 17.22 -3.95 26.82
C ARG A 187 16.85 -3.23 28.09
N ASP A 188 16.22 -2.06 27.98
CA ASP A 188 15.86 -1.20 29.12
C ASP A 188 14.59 -1.72 29.85
N GLY A 189 13.78 -2.55 29.20
CA GLY A 189 12.58 -3.16 29.77
C GLY A 189 12.80 -4.53 30.44
N LYS A 190 14.07 -4.97 30.51
CA LYS A 190 14.51 -6.15 31.29
C LYS A 190 15.28 -5.75 32.54
#